data_b4720a5fb148c6f7b92e091bee36eaf6
#
_entry.id   b4720a5fb148c6f7b92e091bee36eaf6
#
_cell.length_a   1.000
_cell.length_b   1.000
_cell.length_c   1.000
_cell.angle_alpha   90.00
_cell.angle_beta   90.00
_cell.angle_gamma   90.00
#
_symmetry.space_group_name_H-M   'P 1'
#
loop_
_entity.id
_entity.type
_entity.pdbx_description
1 polymer ?
#
loop_
_entity_poly.entity_id
_entity_poly.type
_entity_poly.pdbx_seq_one_letter_code
_entity_poly.pdbx_strand_id
1 'polypeptide(L)'
;MTHPPPPESLTPFPQPSTFHMQDKRQKTIILDLVGVVVNINLERDDKALRAIGLPDFHSCMHNDSLRPILLEYLNGLTSEETFCKLIRPYCQPGTPDEDILQAMDEHLDTIPEARLRMIAGLKDRYNVCLLTNIYRRAWDIIVGRMAVMGFSPDDCFHRLFLSYEMQMAKPDHAIYEAVMSEMGSEPHDTIFIDDTLQNVLAAKELGIKAIHIEMNTLDESVMHDAVQSFA
;
A
#
# COMPACT_ATOMS: atom_id res chain seq x y z
N MET A 1 -7.89 44.07 14.47
CA MET A 1 -8.19 42.66 14.15
C MET A 1 -7.52 42.35 12.82
N THR A 2 -6.35 41.76 12.89
CA THR A 2 -5.57 41.41 11.70
C THR A 2 -5.91 39.96 11.32
N HIS A 3 -6.39 39.75 10.10
CA HIS A 3 -6.63 38.42 9.56
C HIS A 3 -5.31 37.65 9.42
N PRO A 4 -5.28 36.34 9.73
CA PRO A 4 -4.11 35.52 9.44
C PRO A 4 -3.88 35.44 7.92
N PRO A 5 -2.62 35.29 7.47
CA PRO A 5 -2.32 35.12 6.06
C PRO A 5 -2.93 33.80 5.52
N PRO A 6 -3.24 33.74 4.22
CA PRO A 6 -3.72 32.51 3.60
C PRO A 6 -2.61 31.43 3.67
N PRO A 7 -3.00 30.12 3.70
CA PRO A 7 -2.04 29.03 3.71
C PRO A 7 -1.17 29.07 2.46
N GLU A 8 0.13 28.85 2.65
CA GLU A 8 1.10 28.74 1.56
C GLU A 8 0.62 27.71 0.52
N SER A 9 0.63 28.13 -0.73
CA SER A 9 0.26 27.30 -1.86
C SER A 9 1.12 26.04 -1.88
N LEU A 10 0.49 24.88 -1.79
CA LEU A 10 1.10 23.58 -2.04
C LEU A 10 1.84 23.66 -3.39
N THR A 11 3.12 23.35 -3.37
CA THR A 11 3.92 23.22 -4.58
C THR A 11 3.26 22.23 -5.52
N PRO A 12 3.12 22.54 -6.82
CA PRO A 12 2.51 21.60 -7.75
C PRO A 12 3.34 20.32 -7.78
N PHE A 13 2.64 19.19 -7.79
CA PHE A 13 3.21 17.85 -7.94
C PHE A 13 4.30 17.85 -9.02
N PRO A 14 5.43 17.14 -8.83
CA PRO A 14 6.40 16.96 -9.90
C PRO A 14 5.66 16.37 -11.11
N GLN A 15 5.74 17.04 -12.23
CA GLN A 15 5.15 16.58 -13.48
C GLN A 15 5.68 15.18 -13.78
N PRO A 16 4.83 14.21 -14.09
CA PRO A 16 5.28 12.88 -14.42
C PRO A 16 6.27 12.98 -15.59
N SER A 17 7.45 12.40 -15.42
CA SER A 17 8.38 12.20 -16.53
C SER A 17 7.60 11.53 -17.65
N THR A 18 7.61 12.12 -18.85
CA THR A 18 6.95 11.60 -20.03
C THR A 18 7.41 10.17 -20.29
N PHE A 19 6.65 9.22 -19.80
CA PHE A 19 6.83 7.81 -20.09
C PHE A 19 6.45 7.64 -21.57
N HIS A 20 7.43 7.42 -22.44
CA HIS A 20 7.17 7.06 -23.83
C HIS A 20 6.61 5.63 -23.81
N MET A 21 5.29 5.51 -23.89
CA MET A 21 4.63 4.24 -24.14
C MET A 21 5.15 3.70 -25.47
N GLN A 22 5.98 2.65 -25.40
CA GLN A 22 6.27 1.82 -26.56
C GLN A 22 4.94 1.21 -27.03
N ASP A 23 4.67 1.36 -28.32
CA ASP A 23 3.42 1.12 -29.04
C ASP A 23 3.06 -0.39 -29.13
N LYS A 24 2.88 -1.04 -27.97
CA LYS A 24 2.12 -2.30 -27.78
C LYS A 24 1.48 -2.21 -26.41
N ARG A 25 0.16 -2.33 -26.34
CA ARG A 25 -0.59 -2.47 -25.07
C ARG A 25 0.01 -3.63 -24.29
N GLN A 26 0.99 -3.32 -23.43
CA GLN A 26 1.51 -4.30 -22.49
C GLN A 26 0.46 -4.53 -21.41
N LYS A 27 0.18 -5.81 -21.13
CA LYS A 27 -0.69 -6.19 -20.04
C LYS A 27 -0.14 -5.68 -18.71
N THR A 28 -1.02 -5.27 -17.79
CA THR A 28 -0.66 -4.64 -16.53
C THR A 28 -0.84 -5.61 -15.37
N ILE A 29 0.17 -5.68 -14.50
CA ILE A 29 0.13 -6.41 -13.23
C ILE A 29 0.16 -5.39 -12.11
N ILE A 30 -0.89 -5.38 -11.30
CA ILE A 30 -1.00 -4.57 -10.09
C ILE A 30 -0.78 -5.49 -8.89
N LEU A 31 0.20 -5.18 -8.05
CA LEU A 31 0.48 -5.92 -6.83
C LEU A 31 0.15 -5.08 -5.60
N ASP A 32 -0.51 -5.68 -4.61
CA ASP A 32 -0.48 -5.14 -3.27
C ASP A 32 0.90 -5.33 -2.64
N LEU A 33 1.18 -4.62 -1.56
CA LEU A 33 2.48 -4.60 -0.88
C LEU A 33 2.50 -5.47 0.36
N VAL A 34 1.72 -5.10 1.36
CA VAL A 34 1.79 -5.69 2.72
C VAL A 34 0.90 -6.93 2.76
N GLY A 35 1.50 -8.08 3.05
CA GLY A 35 0.83 -9.39 2.92
C GLY A 35 1.06 -10.06 1.55
N VAL A 36 1.47 -9.30 0.53
CA VAL A 36 1.75 -9.79 -0.83
C VAL A 36 3.25 -9.72 -1.14
N VAL A 37 3.83 -8.54 -1.32
CA VAL A 37 5.27 -8.35 -1.59
C VAL A 37 6.09 -8.42 -0.31
N VAL A 38 5.63 -7.77 0.73
CA VAL A 38 6.21 -7.74 2.09
C VAL A 38 5.41 -8.66 2.98
N ASN A 39 6.07 -9.57 3.66
CA ASN A 39 5.42 -10.43 4.65
C ASN A 39 4.93 -9.60 5.84
N ILE A 40 3.85 -10.04 6.46
CA ILE A 40 3.34 -9.46 7.71
C ILE A 40 3.34 -10.49 8.82
N ASN A 41 3.46 -10.01 10.06
CA ASN A 41 3.41 -10.81 11.27
C ASN A 41 2.30 -10.29 12.19
N LEU A 42 1.12 -10.88 12.08
CA LEU A 42 -0.06 -10.48 12.86
C LEU A 42 0.10 -10.73 14.36
N GLU A 43 0.86 -11.75 14.77
CA GLU A 43 1.10 -12.02 16.19
C GLU A 43 1.95 -10.92 16.84
N ARG A 44 2.98 -10.46 16.12
CA ARG A 44 3.84 -9.35 16.56
C ARG A 44 3.09 -8.03 16.58
N ASP A 45 2.28 -7.77 15.55
CA ASP A 45 1.38 -6.62 15.48
C ASP A 45 0.42 -6.57 16.69
N ASP A 46 -0.34 -7.65 16.92
CA ASP A 46 -1.29 -7.76 18.01
C ASP A 46 -0.62 -7.55 19.39
N LYS A 47 0.55 -8.16 19.59
CA LYS A 47 1.32 -8.00 20.82
C LYS A 47 1.76 -6.55 21.03
N ALA A 48 2.22 -5.87 20.00
CA ALA A 48 2.68 -4.49 20.07
C ALA A 48 1.54 -3.51 20.35
N LEU A 49 0.42 -3.66 19.64
CA LEU A 49 -0.77 -2.84 19.87
C LEU A 49 -1.34 -3.02 21.28
N ARG A 50 -1.44 -4.26 21.77
CA ARG A 50 -1.88 -4.54 23.14
C ARG A 50 -0.93 -4.00 24.19
N ALA A 51 0.38 -3.97 23.93
CA ALA A 51 1.36 -3.42 24.85
C ALA A 51 1.16 -1.92 25.11
N ILE A 52 0.63 -1.19 24.15
CA ILE A 52 0.29 0.23 24.28
C ILE A 52 -1.19 0.46 24.66
N GLY A 53 -1.98 -0.61 24.88
CA GLY A 53 -3.39 -0.54 25.32
C GLY A 53 -4.43 -0.53 24.20
N LEU A 54 -4.01 -0.64 22.94
CA LEU A 54 -4.93 -0.78 21.81
C LEU A 54 -5.36 -2.24 21.61
N PRO A 55 -6.54 -2.51 21.05
CA PRO A 55 -6.88 -3.85 20.55
C PRO A 55 -6.05 -4.17 19.30
N ASP A 56 -6.16 -5.41 18.79
CA ASP A 56 -5.57 -5.78 17.51
C ASP A 56 -6.08 -4.89 16.36
N PHE A 57 -5.31 -4.82 15.27
CA PHE A 57 -5.60 -3.91 14.14
C PHE A 57 -6.98 -4.16 13.52
N HIS A 58 -7.39 -5.41 13.38
CA HIS A 58 -8.71 -5.76 12.88
C HIS A 58 -9.82 -5.16 13.76
N SER A 59 -9.71 -5.33 15.07
CA SER A 59 -10.65 -4.74 16.04
C SER A 59 -10.63 -3.21 16.01
N CYS A 60 -9.45 -2.59 15.85
CA CYS A 60 -9.33 -1.14 15.66
C CYS A 60 -10.09 -0.67 14.42
N MET A 61 -9.99 -1.38 13.30
CA MET A 61 -10.69 -1.06 12.04
C MET A 61 -12.21 -1.28 12.09
N HIS A 62 -12.71 -2.01 13.08
CA HIS A 62 -14.16 -2.21 13.34
C HIS A 62 -14.69 -1.34 14.49
N ASN A 63 -13.84 -0.51 15.07
CA ASN A 63 -14.23 0.41 16.14
C ASN A 63 -14.58 1.78 15.56
N ASP A 64 -15.79 2.27 15.79
CA ASP A 64 -16.31 3.53 15.23
C ASP A 64 -15.46 4.76 15.58
N SER A 65 -14.74 4.74 16.70
CA SER A 65 -13.89 5.86 17.14
C SER A 65 -12.45 5.76 16.63
N LEU A 66 -11.89 4.53 16.49
CA LEU A 66 -10.51 4.31 16.06
C LEU A 66 -10.37 4.29 14.54
N ARG A 67 -11.33 3.67 13.86
CA ARG A 67 -11.30 3.52 12.39
C ARG A 67 -11.10 4.83 11.63
N PRO A 68 -11.81 5.94 11.91
CA PRO A 68 -11.57 7.19 11.21
C PRO A 68 -10.14 7.72 11.39
N ILE A 69 -9.59 7.63 12.61
CA ILE A 69 -8.23 8.07 12.92
C ILE A 69 -7.20 7.28 12.11
N LEU A 70 -7.36 5.95 12.05
CA LEU A 70 -6.48 5.07 11.28
C LEU A 70 -6.58 5.34 9.77
N LEU A 71 -7.80 5.49 9.24
CA LEU A 71 -8.00 5.76 7.81
C LEU A 71 -7.42 7.10 7.39
N GLU A 72 -7.57 8.16 8.20
CA GLU A 72 -6.95 9.45 7.91
C GLU A 72 -5.41 9.34 7.86
N TYR A 73 -4.81 8.59 8.77
CA TYR A 73 -3.37 8.36 8.79
C TYR A 73 -2.91 7.51 7.60
N LEU A 74 -3.57 6.39 7.30
CA LEU A 74 -3.29 5.54 6.15
C LEU A 74 -3.43 6.26 4.80
N ASN A 75 -4.32 7.25 4.73
CA ASN A 75 -4.57 8.02 3.52
C ASN A 75 -3.76 9.33 3.45
N GLY A 76 -2.83 9.55 4.39
CA GLY A 76 -1.99 10.75 4.40
C GLY A 76 -2.75 12.06 4.66
N LEU A 77 -3.96 11.98 5.22
CA LEU A 77 -4.79 13.13 5.53
C LEU A 77 -4.40 13.77 6.87
N THR A 78 -3.58 13.08 7.66
CA THR A 78 -3.10 13.58 8.94
C THR A 78 -1.60 13.30 9.12
N SER A 79 -0.90 14.17 9.86
CA SER A 79 0.51 13.98 10.21
C SER A 79 0.68 12.95 11.34
N GLU A 80 1.90 12.40 11.50
CA GLU A 80 2.25 11.50 12.62
C GLU A 80 1.94 12.14 13.97
N GLU A 81 2.30 13.42 14.17
CA GLU A 81 2.01 14.16 15.40
C GLU A 81 0.50 14.21 15.67
N THR A 82 -0.30 14.54 14.65
CA THR A 82 -1.77 14.62 14.78
C THR A 82 -2.36 13.24 15.02
N PHE A 83 -1.89 12.22 14.30
CA PHE A 83 -2.29 10.84 14.50
C PHE A 83 -2.03 10.38 15.96
N CYS A 84 -0.80 10.57 16.46
CA CYS A 84 -0.45 10.24 17.85
C CYS A 84 -1.33 10.99 18.86
N LYS A 85 -1.63 12.27 18.62
CA LYS A 85 -2.52 13.06 19.47
C LYS A 85 -3.95 12.50 19.49
N LEU A 86 -4.47 12.07 18.34
CA LEU A 86 -5.84 11.56 18.22
C LEU A 86 -6.00 10.16 18.80
N ILE A 87 -4.99 9.28 18.64
CA ILE A 87 -5.06 7.89 19.10
C ILE A 87 -4.67 7.72 20.57
N ARG A 88 -3.86 8.63 21.12
CA ARG A 88 -3.36 8.60 22.51
C ARG A 88 -4.44 8.40 23.58
N PRO A 89 -5.66 8.99 23.49
CA PRO A 89 -6.71 8.75 24.48
C PRO A 89 -7.14 7.28 24.63
N TYR A 90 -6.82 6.46 23.62
CA TYR A 90 -7.13 5.02 23.59
C TYR A 90 -5.94 4.16 24.01
N CYS A 91 -4.75 4.77 24.16
CA CYS A 91 -3.55 4.09 24.63
C CYS A 91 -3.45 4.10 26.16
N GLN A 92 -2.51 3.32 26.70
CA GLN A 92 -2.16 3.39 28.12
C GLN A 92 -1.69 4.81 28.48
N PRO A 93 -2.04 5.33 29.67
CA PRO A 93 -1.60 6.65 30.09
C PRO A 93 -0.06 6.79 30.09
N GLY A 94 0.44 7.83 29.43
CA GLY A 94 1.87 8.12 29.36
C GLY A 94 2.62 7.43 28.21
N THR A 95 1.95 6.71 27.33
CA THR A 95 2.59 6.12 26.13
C THR A 95 3.22 7.21 25.26
N PRO A 96 4.55 7.16 24.98
CA PRO A 96 5.23 8.09 24.09
C PRO A 96 4.75 7.98 22.64
N ASP A 97 4.90 9.06 21.86
CA ASP A 97 4.54 9.04 20.42
C ASP A 97 5.32 7.98 19.65
N GLU A 98 6.62 7.84 19.94
CA GLU A 98 7.47 6.86 19.27
C GLU A 98 7.01 5.43 19.53
N ASP A 99 6.54 5.11 20.74
CA ASP A 99 6.02 3.77 21.06
C ASP A 99 4.72 3.49 20.31
N ILE A 100 3.87 4.51 20.11
CA ILE A 100 2.65 4.42 19.27
C ILE A 100 3.02 4.12 17.83
N LEU A 101 3.95 4.89 17.25
CA LEU A 101 4.39 4.73 15.86
C LEU A 101 5.10 3.40 15.67
N GLN A 102 5.96 2.99 16.60
CA GLN A 102 6.64 1.70 16.55
C GLN A 102 5.64 0.54 16.61
N ALA A 103 4.61 0.62 17.47
CA ALA A 103 3.59 -0.41 17.53
C ALA A 103 2.83 -0.55 16.21
N MET A 104 2.58 0.57 15.50
CA MET A 104 1.99 0.54 14.16
C MET A 104 2.89 -0.12 13.12
N ASP A 105 4.23 -0.04 13.26
CA ASP A 105 5.19 -0.61 12.30
C ASP A 105 5.47 -2.10 12.52
N GLU A 106 5.11 -2.66 13.67
CA GLU A 106 5.47 -4.04 14.07
C GLU A 106 4.81 -5.14 13.22
N HIS A 107 3.78 -4.84 12.46
CA HIS A 107 3.23 -5.78 11.47
C HIS A 107 4.19 -6.06 10.32
N LEU A 108 5.11 -5.15 9.99
CA LEU A 108 6.05 -5.29 8.87
C LEU A 108 7.10 -6.36 9.17
N ASP A 109 7.03 -7.49 8.49
CA ASP A 109 7.98 -8.58 8.64
C ASP A 109 9.04 -8.58 7.52
N THR A 110 9.44 -9.74 7.05
CA THR A 110 10.51 -9.92 6.06
C THR A 110 10.05 -9.57 4.65
N ILE A 111 11.01 -9.17 3.81
CA ILE A 111 10.81 -9.06 2.36
C ILE A 111 11.62 -10.21 1.73
N PRO A 112 10.99 -11.24 1.14
CA PRO A 112 11.73 -12.30 0.48
C PRO A 112 12.47 -11.77 -0.75
N GLU A 113 13.80 -11.86 -0.76
CA GLU A 113 14.62 -11.35 -1.88
C GLU A 113 14.26 -12.04 -3.21
N ALA A 114 13.95 -13.34 -3.18
CA ALA A 114 13.50 -14.09 -4.36
C ALA A 114 12.23 -13.47 -4.97
N ARG A 115 11.31 -12.95 -4.13
CA ARG A 115 10.10 -12.26 -4.57
C ARG A 115 10.41 -10.96 -5.29
N LEU A 116 11.34 -10.15 -4.78
CA LEU A 116 11.79 -8.93 -5.45
C LEU A 116 12.43 -9.22 -6.80
N ARG A 117 13.30 -10.26 -6.88
CA ARG A 117 13.92 -10.71 -8.15
C ARG A 117 12.89 -11.18 -9.17
N MET A 118 11.89 -11.94 -8.72
CA MET A 118 10.78 -12.39 -9.56
C MET A 118 10.00 -11.19 -10.13
N ILE A 119 9.62 -10.23 -9.28
CA ILE A 119 8.87 -9.03 -9.70
C ILE A 119 9.69 -8.19 -10.69
N ALA A 120 10.98 -7.97 -10.41
CA ALA A 120 11.87 -7.25 -11.30
C ALA A 120 11.95 -7.90 -12.70
N GLY A 121 12.00 -9.24 -12.76
CA GLY A 121 12.01 -10.01 -14.03
C GLY A 121 10.70 -9.91 -14.84
N LEU A 122 9.59 -9.47 -14.25
CA LEU A 122 8.34 -9.28 -14.99
C LEU A 122 8.32 -7.98 -15.80
N LYS A 123 9.11 -6.98 -15.43
CA LYS A 123 9.09 -5.64 -16.04
C LYS A 123 9.42 -5.62 -17.53
N ASP A 124 10.21 -6.55 -18.00
CA ASP A 124 10.55 -6.63 -19.43
C ASP A 124 9.34 -7.03 -20.30
N ARG A 125 8.30 -7.62 -19.69
CA ARG A 125 7.17 -8.22 -20.39
C ARG A 125 5.83 -7.60 -20.07
N TYR A 126 5.71 -6.98 -18.91
CA TYR A 126 4.47 -6.44 -18.35
C TYR A 126 4.69 -5.05 -17.77
N ASN A 127 3.66 -4.24 -17.77
CA ASN A 127 3.61 -3.05 -16.93
C ASN A 127 3.35 -3.52 -15.48
N VAL A 128 4.35 -3.43 -14.61
CA VAL A 128 4.21 -3.83 -13.21
C VAL A 128 4.07 -2.59 -12.35
N CYS A 129 3.01 -2.50 -11.57
CA CYS A 129 2.82 -1.41 -10.62
C CYS A 129 2.41 -1.91 -9.24
N LEU A 130 2.66 -1.07 -8.26
CA LEU A 130 2.29 -1.28 -6.87
C LEU A 130 1.04 -0.47 -6.55
N LEU A 131 0.06 -1.07 -5.86
CA LEU A 131 -1.12 -0.38 -5.33
C LEU A 131 -1.36 -0.80 -3.89
N THR A 132 -1.08 0.08 -2.93
CA THR A 132 -1.10 -0.28 -1.51
C THR A 132 -1.76 0.77 -0.62
N ASN A 133 -2.50 0.31 0.38
CA ASN A 133 -2.95 1.14 1.49
C ASN A 133 -1.84 1.17 2.54
N ILE A 134 -1.12 2.28 2.63
CA ILE A 134 0.06 2.40 3.49
C ILE A 134 0.25 3.85 3.94
N TYR A 135 0.79 4.06 5.13
CA TYR A 135 1.23 5.36 5.60
C TYR A 135 2.72 5.60 5.29
N ARG A 136 3.12 6.86 5.25
CA ARG A 136 4.46 7.29 4.82
C ARG A 136 5.60 6.58 5.56
N ARG A 137 5.55 6.50 6.89
CA ARG A 137 6.61 5.88 7.71
C ARG A 137 6.81 4.39 7.37
N ALA A 138 5.73 3.63 7.21
CA ALA A 138 5.83 2.22 6.81
C ALA A 138 6.48 2.07 5.43
N TRP A 139 6.13 2.92 4.47
CA TRP A 139 6.77 2.95 3.16
C TRP A 139 8.26 3.22 3.25
N ASP A 140 8.69 4.24 4.01
CA ASP A 140 10.10 4.59 4.19
C ASP A 140 10.90 3.44 4.83
N ILE A 141 10.32 2.71 5.80
CA ILE A 141 10.92 1.50 6.39
C ILE A 141 11.12 0.42 5.33
N ILE A 142 10.10 0.14 4.50
CA ILE A 142 10.17 -0.88 3.45
C ILE A 142 11.24 -0.52 2.42
N VAL A 143 11.28 0.73 1.94
CA VAL A 143 12.29 1.21 1.00
C VAL A 143 13.70 1.08 1.59
N GLY A 144 13.88 1.41 2.88
CA GLY A 144 15.15 1.21 3.58
C GLY A 144 15.57 -0.26 3.62
N ARG A 145 14.64 -1.19 3.88
CA ARG A 145 14.90 -2.64 3.87
C ARG A 145 15.24 -3.15 2.46
N MET A 146 14.54 -2.67 1.41
CA MET A 146 14.86 -2.99 0.02
C MET A 146 16.27 -2.51 -0.36
N ALA A 147 16.65 -1.31 0.04
CA ALA A 147 17.98 -0.74 -0.24
C ALA A 147 19.12 -1.56 0.40
N VAL A 148 18.93 -2.09 1.62
CA VAL A 148 19.90 -3.00 2.27
C VAL A 148 20.11 -4.28 1.45
N MET A 149 19.09 -4.75 0.74
CA MET A 149 19.16 -5.91 -0.15
C MET A 149 19.64 -5.57 -1.58
N GLY A 150 19.97 -4.29 -1.84
CA GLY A 150 20.42 -3.82 -3.15
C GLY A 150 19.30 -3.58 -4.16
N PHE A 151 18.06 -3.39 -3.71
CA PHE A 151 16.91 -3.06 -4.54
C PHE A 151 16.39 -1.66 -4.24
N SER A 152 15.87 -1.03 -5.29
CA SER A 152 15.01 0.15 -5.18
C SER A 152 13.58 -0.22 -5.63
N PRO A 153 12.56 0.56 -5.27
CA PRO A 153 11.22 0.38 -5.83
C PRO A 153 11.19 0.40 -7.36
N ASP A 154 12.03 1.22 -7.99
CA ASP A 154 12.12 1.34 -9.46
C ASP A 154 12.68 0.08 -10.12
N ASP A 155 13.43 -0.77 -9.41
CA ASP A 155 13.85 -2.07 -9.93
C ASP A 155 12.67 -3.02 -10.09
N CYS A 156 11.68 -2.92 -9.22
CA CYS A 156 10.52 -3.82 -9.15
C CYS A 156 9.28 -3.30 -9.88
N PHE A 157 9.06 -1.98 -9.88
CA PHE A 157 7.81 -1.38 -10.33
C PHE A 157 8.05 -0.25 -11.34
N HIS A 158 7.15 -0.10 -12.31
CA HIS A 158 7.11 1.04 -13.22
C HIS A 158 6.39 2.24 -12.61
N ARG A 159 5.42 1.98 -11.72
CA ARG A 159 4.64 3.00 -11.02
C ARG A 159 4.29 2.53 -9.62
N LEU A 160 4.20 3.49 -8.72
CA LEU A 160 3.81 3.30 -7.33
C LEU A 160 2.53 4.09 -7.06
N PHE A 161 1.53 3.43 -6.52
CA PHE A 161 0.26 4.00 -6.13
C PHE A 161 0.11 3.79 -4.62
N LEU A 162 0.47 4.82 -3.87
CA LEU A 162 0.52 4.79 -2.41
C LEU A 162 -0.66 5.59 -1.86
N SER A 163 -1.50 4.99 -1.02
CA SER A 163 -2.73 5.63 -0.54
C SER A 163 -2.49 6.99 0.10
N TYR A 164 -1.39 7.15 0.85
CA TYR A 164 -1.07 8.42 1.50
C TYR A 164 -0.70 9.54 0.51
N GLU A 165 -0.23 9.21 -0.70
CA GLU A 165 0.03 10.19 -1.77
C GLU A 165 -1.20 10.46 -2.60
N MET A 166 -1.98 9.40 -2.89
CA MET A 166 -3.19 9.50 -3.69
C MET A 166 -4.37 10.10 -2.94
N GLN A 167 -4.34 10.06 -1.59
CA GLN A 167 -5.48 10.38 -0.71
C GLN A 167 -6.74 9.57 -1.05
N MET A 168 -6.53 8.37 -1.55
CA MET A 168 -7.51 7.36 -1.90
C MET A 168 -7.06 6.01 -1.37
N ALA A 169 -7.99 5.11 -1.08
CA ALA A 169 -7.67 3.79 -0.57
C ALA A 169 -8.52 2.68 -1.20
N LYS A 170 -7.95 1.49 -1.34
CA LYS A 170 -8.72 0.27 -1.57
C LYS A 170 -9.66 0.04 -0.37
N PRO A 171 -10.87 -0.45 -0.55
CA PRO A 171 -11.48 -0.98 -1.77
C PRO A 171 -12.32 0.04 -2.57
N ASP A 172 -12.11 1.36 -2.43
CA ASP A 172 -12.86 2.34 -3.21
C ASP A 172 -12.56 2.16 -4.72
N HIS A 173 -13.59 2.15 -5.56
CA HIS A 173 -13.46 1.99 -7.01
C HIS A 173 -12.59 3.08 -7.65
N ALA A 174 -12.67 4.31 -7.14
CA ALA A 174 -11.94 5.46 -7.66
C ALA A 174 -10.42 5.21 -7.73
N ILE A 175 -9.84 4.47 -6.77
CA ILE A 175 -8.38 4.21 -6.77
C ILE A 175 -7.98 3.30 -7.92
N TYR A 176 -8.78 2.26 -8.23
CA TYR A 176 -8.51 1.35 -9.35
C TYR A 176 -8.67 2.05 -10.70
N GLU A 177 -9.71 2.88 -10.85
CA GLU A 177 -9.94 3.69 -12.03
C GLU A 177 -8.77 4.67 -12.28
N ALA A 178 -8.27 5.33 -11.23
CA ALA A 178 -7.11 6.20 -11.29
C ALA A 178 -5.84 5.44 -11.74
N VAL A 179 -5.61 4.25 -11.17
CA VAL A 179 -4.47 3.39 -11.55
C VAL A 179 -4.57 2.98 -13.02
N MET A 180 -5.71 2.47 -13.47
CA MET A 180 -5.90 2.07 -14.87
C MET A 180 -5.73 3.24 -15.83
N SER A 181 -6.26 4.41 -15.48
CA SER A 181 -6.11 5.63 -16.27
C SER A 181 -4.66 6.05 -16.42
N GLU A 182 -3.87 6.05 -15.32
CA GLU A 182 -2.46 6.42 -15.36
C GLU A 182 -1.60 5.38 -16.09
N MET A 183 -1.92 4.09 -15.92
CA MET A 183 -1.22 3.00 -16.62
C MET A 183 -1.64 2.87 -18.09
N GLY A 184 -2.69 3.57 -18.54
CA GLY A 184 -3.24 3.43 -19.88
C GLY A 184 -3.73 2.01 -20.16
N SER A 185 -4.20 1.29 -19.15
CA SER A 185 -4.63 -0.10 -19.25
C SER A 185 -6.15 -0.25 -19.12
N GLU A 186 -6.67 -1.29 -19.79
CA GLU A 186 -8.08 -1.65 -19.70
C GLU A 186 -8.28 -2.76 -18.66
N PRO A 187 -9.49 -2.90 -18.05
CA PRO A 187 -9.74 -3.93 -17.05
C PRO A 187 -9.38 -5.35 -17.51
N HIS A 188 -9.69 -5.71 -18.75
CA HIS A 188 -9.43 -7.05 -19.31
C HIS A 188 -7.95 -7.34 -19.59
N ASP A 189 -7.10 -6.30 -19.67
CA ASP A 189 -5.65 -6.38 -19.82
C ASP A 189 -4.91 -6.20 -18.48
N THR A 190 -5.65 -6.20 -17.37
CA THR A 190 -5.12 -5.94 -16.03
C THR A 190 -5.37 -7.13 -15.10
N ILE A 191 -4.30 -7.55 -14.40
CA ILE A 191 -4.37 -8.45 -13.25
C ILE A 191 -4.10 -7.65 -11.99
N PHE A 192 -4.86 -7.92 -10.93
CA PHE A 192 -4.61 -7.40 -9.58
C PHE A 192 -4.45 -8.56 -8.60
N ILE A 193 -3.40 -8.54 -7.78
CA ILE A 193 -3.11 -9.56 -6.77
C ILE A 193 -3.08 -8.90 -5.39
N ASP A 194 -3.93 -9.39 -4.49
CA ASP A 194 -4.12 -8.82 -3.15
C ASP A 194 -4.55 -9.94 -2.18
N ASP A 195 -4.17 -9.84 -0.92
CA ASP A 195 -4.54 -10.80 0.14
C ASP A 195 -5.83 -10.40 0.87
N THR A 196 -6.38 -9.23 0.58
CA THR A 196 -7.62 -8.74 1.17
C THR A 196 -8.80 -8.98 0.23
N LEU A 197 -9.71 -9.87 0.61
CA LEU A 197 -10.85 -10.27 -0.22
C LEU A 197 -11.71 -9.09 -0.68
N GLN A 198 -11.94 -8.09 0.18
CA GLN A 198 -12.74 -6.89 -0.17
C GLN A 198 -12.10 -6.10 -1.32
N ASN A 199 -10.77 -5.96 -1.32
CA ASN A 199 -10.03 -5.30 -2.40
C ASN A 199 -10.19 -6.06 -3.72
N VAL A 200 -10.06 -7.40 -3.65
CA VAL A 200 -10.23 -8.28 -4.82
C VAL A 200 -11.64 -8.20 -5.38
N LEU A 201 -12.66 -8.18 -4.53
CA LEU A 201 -14.05 -8.08 -4.97
C LEU A 201 -14.34 -6.74 -5.65
N ALA A 202 -13.89 -5.63 -5.07
CA ALA A 202 -14.05 -4.30 -5.66
C ALA A 202 -13.37 -4.18 -7.04
N ALA A 203 -12.16 -4.72 -7.19
CA ALA A 203 -11.48 -4.75 -8.48
C ALA A 203 -12.23 -5.61 -9.53
N LYS A 204 -12.82 -6.75 -9.12
CA LYS A 204 -13.64 -7.60 -10.00
C LYS A 204 -14.90 -6.88 -10.48
N GLU A 205 -15.54 -6.07 -9.65
CA GLU A 205 -16.73 -5.28 -10.04
C GLU A 205 -16.42 -4.32 -11.19
N LEU A 206 -15.16 -3.88 -11.31
CA LEU A 206 -14.68 -3.04 -12.42
C LEU A 206 -14.21 -3.86 -13.66
N GLY A 207 -14.34 -5.19 -13.61
CA GLY A 207 -13.90 -6.07 -14.69
C GLY A 207 -12.40 -6.39 -14.71
N ILE A 208 -11.65 -5.98 -13.67
CA ILE A 208 -10.25 -6.34 -13.50
C ILE A 208 -10.16 -7.82 -13.11
N LYS A 209 -9.20 -8.55 -13.68
CA LYS A 209 -8.91 -9.91 -13.26
C LYS A 209 -8.19 -9.90 -11.91
N ALA A 210 -8.94 -9.90 -10.83
CA ALA A 210 -8.38 -9.85 -9.49
C ALA A 210 -8.26 -11.25 -8.87
N ILE A 211 -7.11 -11.52 -8.27
CA ILE A 211 -6.71 -12.81 -7.68
C ILE A 211 -6.51 -12.59 -6.18
N HIS A 212 -7.29 -13.33 -5.39
CA HIS A 212 -7.09 -13.39 -3.95
C HIS A 212 -6.05 -14.46 -3.63
N ILE A 213 -5.02 -14.09 -2.90
CA ILE A 213 -4.01 -15.02 -2.40
C ILE A 213 -4.03 -15.06 -0.87
N GLU A 214 -3.53 -16.14 -0.29
CA GLU A 214 -3.26 -16.16 1.13
C GLU A 214 -2.10 -15.21 1.45
N MET A 215 -2.19 -14.57 2.60
CA MET A 215 -1.17 -13.66 3.11
C MET A 215 0.22 -14.31 3.13
N ASN A 216 1.23 -13.59 2.68
CA ASN A 216 2.64 -14.02 2.64
C ASN A 216 2.96 -15.15 1.64
N THR A 217 2.04 -15.53 0.75
CA THR A 217 2.21 -16.70 -0.12
C THR A 217 2.61 -16.38 -1.56
N LEU A 218 2.80 -15.10 -1.93
CA LEU A 218 3.22 -14.75 -3.28
C LEU A 218 4.59 -15.38 -3.59
N ASP A 219 4.61 -16.25 -4.61
CA ASP A 219 5.81 -16.91 -5.13
C ASP A 219 5.75 -17.05 -6.67
N GLU A 220 6.76 -17.72 -7.24
CA GLU A 220 6.85 -17.93 -8.69
C GLU A 220 5.68 -18.77 -9.24
N SER A 221 5.14 -19.72 -8.47
CA SER A 221 4.01 -20.55 -8.90
C SER A 221 2.73 -19.73 -8.97
N VAL A 222 2.43 -18.97 -7.93
CA VAL A 222 1.27 -18.05 -7.88
C VAL A 222 1.35 -17.03 -9.01
N MET A 223 2.53 -16.45 -9.23
CA MET A 223 2.73 -15.48 -10.31
C MET A 223 2.62 -16.11 -11.69
N HIS A 224 3.15 -17.33 -11.87
CA HIS A 224 3.02 -18.08 -13.12
C HIS A 224 1.55 -18.31 -13.48
N ASP A 225 0.75 -18.82 -12.54
CA ASP A 225 -0.66 -19.09 -12.74
C ASP A 225 -1.45 -17.78 -13.03
N ALA A 226 -1.12 -16.70 -12.32
CA ALA A 226 -1.68 -15.39 -12.57
C ALA A 226 -1.44 -14.94 -14.01
N VAL A 227 -0.20 -15.03 -14.48
CA VAL A 227 0.22 -14.59 -15.83
C VAL A 227 -0.37 -15.50 -16.93
N GLN A 228 -0.42 -16.83 -16.74
CA GLN A 228 -1.08 -17.75 -17.67
C GLN A 228 -2.54 -17.37 -17.91
N SER A 229 -3.15 -16.77 -16.96
CA SER A 229 -4.52 -16.32 -17.01
C SER A 229 -4.78 -15.09 -17.90
N PHE A 230 -3.72 -14.45 -18.45
CA PHE A 230 -3.82 -13.45 -19.51
C PHE A 230 -4.08 -14.06 -20.92
N ALA A 231 -3.96 -15.38 -21.04
CA ALA A 231 -4.14 -16.10 -22.31
C ALA A 231 -5.60 -16.15 -22.75
#